data_18d7a6dae16e2d9f355e8710c35b1397
#
_entry.id   18d7a6dae16e2d9f355e8710c35b1397
#
_cell.length_a   1.000
_cell.length_b   1.000
_cell.length_c   1.000
_cell.angle_alpha   90.00
_cell.angle_beta   90.00
_cell.angle_gamma   90.00
#
_symmetry.space_group_name_H-M   'P 1'
#
loop_
_entity.id
_entity.type
_entity.pdbx_description
1 polymer ?
#
loop_
_entity_poly.entity_id
_entity_poly.type
_entity_poly.pdbx_seq_one_letter_code
_entity_poly.pdbx_strand_id
1 'polypeptide(L)'
;MTTALQEQNTQQAASAGRVVRVIGPVVDVEFPRGELPALYNALTVEVTLEAVAKTITLEVAQHLGDNLVRTVSMAPTDGLVRGAEVKDSGKPISVPVGDVVKGHVFNALGDCLDEPGLGRDGEQWGIHRDPPPFDQLEGKTEILETGIKVIDLLTPYVKGGKIGLFGGAGVGKTVLIQEMITRIAREFSGTSVFAGVGERTREGTDLFLEMEEMGVLQDTALVFGQMDEPPGVRMRVALSGLTMAEYFRDVQHQDVLLFIDNIFRFTQAGSEVSTLLGRMPSAVGYQPTLADEMGVLQERITSTRGKSITSLQAVYVPADDYTDPAPATTFAHLDATTELDRAIASKGIYPAVNPLTSTSRILEPGIVGERHYEVAQRVIHILQKNKELQDIIAILGMDELSEEDKITVQRARRLERFLGQNFFVAEKFTGIPGSYVPLSHTIDAFERICNGDFDHYPEQAFNGLGGLDDVEAAYKKMTEK
;
A
#
# COMPACT_ATOMS: atom_id res chain seq x y z
N MET A 1 31.17 28.76 -45.44
CA MET A 1 30.29 29.72 -44.75
C MET A 1 29.43 28.91 -43.83
N THR A 2 29.86 28.81 -42.60
CA THR A 2 29.23 27.99 -41.53
C THR A 2 28.47 28.96 -40.64
N THR A 3 27.14 28.93 -40.69
CA THR A 3 26.29 29.75 -39.84
C THR A 3 26.00 28.97 -38.59
N ALA A 4 26.65 29.34 -37.51
CA ALA A 4 26.36 28.84 -36.17
C ALA A 4 24.98 29.36 -35.76
N LEU A 5 24.03 28.45 -35.54
CA LEU A 5 22.81 28.72 -34.83
C LEU A 5 23.18 28.85 -33.36
N GLN A 6 23.16 30.06 -32.86
CA GLN A 6 23.12 30.34 -31.42
C GLN A 6 21.79 29.88 -30.87
N GLU A 7 21.83 28.82 -30.11
CA GLU A 7 20.76 28.48 -29.19
C GLU A 7 20.67 29.61 -28.17
N GLN A 8 19.67 30.44 -28.34
CA GLN A 8 19.25 31.41 -27.31
C GLN A 8 18.55 30.60 -26.20
N ASN A 9 19.31 30.36 -25.16
CA ASN A 9 18.80 29.89 -23.88
C ASN A 9 17.99 31.04 -23.25
N THR A 10 16.73 31.19 -23.67
CA THR A 10 15.79 32.12 -23.04
C THR A 10 15.36 31.43 -21.73
N GLN A 11 16.03 31.79 -20.63
CA GLN A 11 15.43 31.67 -19.31
C GLN A 11 14.12 32.47 -19.35
N GLN A 12 13.02 31.77 -19.56
CA GLN A 12 11.68 32.37 -19.39
C GLN A 12 11.60 32.87 -17.95
N ALA A 13 11.54 34.18 -17.80
CA ALA A 13 11.29 34.81 -16.50
C ALA A 13 9.99 34.15 -15.95
N ALA A 14 10.07 33.58 -14.74
CA ALA A 14 8.94 32.96 -14.10
C ALA A 14 7.78 33.98 -14.07
N SER A 15 6.64 33.62 -14.67
CA SER A 15 5.48 34.51 -14.71
C SER A 15 4.97 34.74 -13.28
N ALA A 16 4.79 35.97 -12.89
CA ALA A 16 4.34 36.35 -11.56
C ALA A 16 2.82 36.59 -11.57
N GLY A 17 2.10 35.75 -10.86
CA GLY A 17 0.68 35.93 -10.58
C GLY A 17 0.42 36.65 -9.25
N ARG A 18 -0.86 36.84 -8.94
CA ARG A 18 -1.30 37.44 -7.66
C ARG A 18 -2.47 36.69 -7.07
N VAL A 19 -2.45 36.47 -5.77
CA VAL A 19 -3.56 35.87 -5.03
C VAL A 19 -4.79 36.78 -5.12
N VAL A 20 -5.90 36.26 -5.61
CA VAL A 20 -7.19 36.97 -5.71
C VAL A 20 -8.11 36.57 -4.56
N ARG A 21 -8.15 35.29 -4.22
CA ARG A 21 -9.06 34.73 -3.21
C ARG A 21 -8.44 33.51 -2.51
N VAL A 22 -8.71 33.40 -1.21
CA VAL A 22 -8.34 32.25 -0.39
C VAL A 22 -9.60 31.66 0.25
N ILE A 23 -9.85 30.37 0.07
CA ILE A 23 -10.98 29.64 0.65
C ILE A 23 -10.45 28.35 1.27
N GLY A 24 -10.05 28.39 2.54
CA GLY A 24 -9.37 27.25 3.17
C GLY A 24 -8.15 26.82 2.35
N PRO A 25 -8.03 25.54 1.96
CA PRO A 25 -6.90 25.03 1.18
C PRO A 25 -6.93 25.41 -0.31
N VAL A 26 -7.98 26.09 -0.78
CA VAL A 26 -8.13 26.48 -2.20
C VAL A 26 -7.81 27.96 -2.37
N VAL A 27 -6.93 28.27 -3.33
CA VAL A 27 -6.45 29.61 -3.62
C VAL A 27 -6.65 29.92 -5.11
N ASP A 28 -7.33 31.03 -5.40
CA ASP A 28 -7.46 31.54 -6.77
C ASP A 28 -6.36 32.57 -7.03
N VAL A 29 -5.66 32.39 -8.15
CA VAL A 29 -4.53 33.23 -8.55
C VAL A 29 -4.76 33.76 -9.95
N GLU A 30 -4.54 35.07 -10.12
CA GLU A 30 -4.60 35.76 -11.41
C GLU A 30 -3.21 35.91 -12.00
N PHE A 31 -3.05 35.58 -13.27
CA PHE A 31 -1.83 35.73 -14.04
C PHE A 31 -1.96 36.74 -15.15
N PRO A 32 -0.86 37.30 -15.66
CA PRO A 32 -0.88 38.12 -16.85
C PRO A 32 -1.48 37.39 -18.04
N ARG A 33 -2.07 38.13 -18.96
CA ARG A 33 -2.70 37.55 -20.14
C ARG A 33 -1.68 36.83 -21.02
N GLY A 34 -1.96 35.55 -21.28
CA GLY A 34 -1.08 34.67 -22.08
C GLY A 34 0.03 33.97 -21.30
N GLU A 35 0.07 34.16 -19.95
CA GLU A 35 1.08 33.54 -19.07
C GLU A 35 0.45 32.60 -18.03
N LEU A 36 -0.69 31.96 -18.38
CA LEU A 36 -1.34 31.02 -17.49
C LEU A 36 -0.46 29.77 -17.28
N PRO A 37 -0.23 29.34 -16.03
CA PRO A 37 0.48 28.10 -15.73
C PRO A 37 -0.30 26.88 -16.26
N ALA A 38 0.41 25.83 -16.62
CA ALA A 38 -0.21 24.56 -17.00
C ALA A 38 -0.91 23.90 -15.78
N LEU A 39 -1.86 23.00 -16.07
CA LEU A 39 -2.46 22.16 -15.03
C LEU A 39 -1.36 21.36 -14.33
N TYR A 40 -1.53 21.21 -13.02
CA TYR A 40 -0.58 20.55 -12.12
C TYR A 40 0.75 21.26 -11.90
N ASN A 41 1.02 22.41 -12.51
CA ASN A 41 2.22 23.19 -12.17
C ASN A 41 2.23 23.54 -10.69
N ALA A 42 3.41 23.46 -10.09
CA ALA A 42 3.66 23.93 -8.73
C ALA A 42 3.93 25.44 -8.76
N LEU A 43 3.13 26.18 -8.02
CA LEU A 43 3.30 27.62 -7.81
C LEU A 43 3.86 27.84 -6.41
N THR A 44 4.64 28.89 -6.22
CA THR A 44 5.17 29.26 -4.91
C THR A 44 4.74 30.67 -4.50
N VAL A 45 4.40 30.83 -3.24
CA VAL A 45 4.06 32.13 -2.63
C VAL A 45 4.75 32.27 -1.29
N GLU A 46 5.36 33.45 -1.06
CA GLU A 46 6.01 33.74 0.20
C GLU A 46 4.99 34.38 1.16
N VAL A 47 4.92 33.84 2.38
CA VAL A 47 4.07 34.32 3.45
C VAL A 47 4.93 34.64 4.67
N THR A 48 4.69 35.78 5.31
CA THR A 48 5.34 36.11 6.59
C THR A 48 4.33 35.99 7.70
N LEU A 49 4.51 35.00 8.59
CA LEU A 49 3.69 34.82 9.77
C LEU A 49 4.59 34.93 11.03
N GLU A 50 4.21 35.80 11.98
CA GLU A 50 4.97 36.03 13.21
C GLU A 50 6.47 36.34 12.99
N ALA A 51 6.77 37.10 11.94
CA ALA A 51 8.13 37.44 11.50
C ALA A 51 8.97 36.29 10.93
N VAL A 52 8.37 35.13 10.69
CA VAL A 52 9.00 33.99 10.00
C VAL A 52 8.51 33.93 8.55
N ALA A 53 9.42 33.99 7.59
CA ALA A 53 9.11 33.81 6.18
C ALA A 53 8.92 32.31 5.90
N LYS A 54 7.80 31.94 5.25
CA LYS A 54 7.47 30.59 4.85
C LYS A 54 7.05 30.57 3.38
N THR A 55 7.55 29.62 2.63
CA THR A 55 7.10 29.37 1.26
C THR A 55 5.95 28.37 1.29
N ILE A 56 4.83 28.72 0.66
CA ILE A 56 3.68 27.85 0.44
C ILE A 56 3.70 27.39 -1.02
N THR A 57 3.60 26.09 -1.24
CA THR A 57 3.41 25.50 -2.57
C THR A 57 1.93 25.31 -2.85
N LEU A 58 1.50 25.80 -4.02
CA LEU A 58 0.15 25.67 -4.55
C LEU A 58 0.21 24.85 -5.83
N GLU A 59 -0.69 23.90 -6.02
CA GLU A 59 -0.80 23.12 -7.26
C GLU A 59 -1.98 23.60 -8.09
N VAL A 60 -1.78 23.88 -9.38
CA VAL A 60 -2.83 24.30 -10.28
C VAL A 60 -3.82 23.14 -10.52
N ALA A 61 -5.06 23.31 -10.09
CA ALA A 61 -6.13 22.33 -10.21
C ALA A 61 -7.08 22.60 -11.38
N GLN A 62 -7.34 23.87 -11.70
CA GLN A 62 -8.29 24.27 -12.74
C GLN A 62 -7.93 25.63 -13.36
N HIS A 63 -8.26 25.81 -14.64
CA HIS A 63 -8.36 27.11 -15.27
C HIS A 63 -9.82 27.60 -15.18
N LEU A 64 -10.02 28.78 -14.63
CA LEU A 64 -11.36 29.34 -14.41
C LEU A 64 -11.83 30.28 -15.55
N GLY A 65 -10.96 30.60 -16.51
CA GLY A 65 -11.14 31.70 -17.48
C GLY A 65 -10.62 33.01 -16.94
N ASP A 66 -10.65 34.06 -17.78
CA ASP A 66 -10.24 35.43 -17.42
C ASP A 66 -8.86 35.55 -16.71
N ASN A 67 -7.90 34.75 -17.16
CA ASN A 67 -6.55 34.63 -16.60
C ASN A 67 -6.46 34.13 -15.13
N LEU A 68 -7.53 33.50 -14.63
CA LEU A 68 -7.60 32.97 -13.29
C LEU A 68 -7.31 31.43 -13.30
N VAL A 69 -6.51 31.00 -12.35
CA VAL A 69 -6.32 29.60 -12.03
C VAL A 69 -6.77 29.32 -10.60
N ARG A 70 -7.36 28.18 -10.39
CA ARG A 70 -7.69 27.64 -9.06
C ARG A 70 -6.66 26.62 -8.66
N THR A 71 -6.15 26.78 -7.45
CA THR A 71 -5.06 25.94 -6.92
C THR A 71 -5.45 25.28 -5.62
N VAL A 72 -4.76 24.19 -5.28
CA VAL A 72 -4.84 23.51 -3.98
C VAL A 72 -3.53 23.73 -3.25
N SER A 73 -3.60 24.17 -2.02
CA SER A 73 -2.42 24.43 -1.18
C SER A 73 -1.86 23.14 -0.59
N MET A 74 -0.54 23.03 -0.56
CA MET A 74 0.22 21.95 0.08
C MET A 74 0.65 22.31 1.51
N ALA A 75 0.23 23.49 2.01
CA ALA A 75 0.47 23.93 3.38
C ALA A 75 -0.75 24.71 3.90
N PRO A 76 -0.89 24.91 5.22
CA PRO A 76 -1.90 25.81 5.77
C PRO A 76 -1.79 27.21 5.12
N THR A 77 -2.94 27.80 4.79
CA THR A 77 -3.03 29.10 4.10
C THR A 77 -3.07 30.29 5.06
N ASP A 78 -2.84 30.05 6.34
CA ASP A 78 -2.81 31.10 7.36
C ASP A 78 -1.77 32.16 7.04
N GLY A 79 -2.18 33.42 7.13
CA GLY A 79 -1.32 34.57 6.78
C GLY A 79 -1.23 34.89 5.28
N LEU A 80 -1.82 34.07 4.40
CA LEU A 80 -1.86 34.36 2.98
C LEU A 80 -2.86 35.46 2.68
N VAL A 81 -2.39 36.54 2.11
CA VAL A 81 -3.20 37.73 1.85
C VAL A 81 -3.49 37.89 0.36
N ARG A 82 -4.62 38.54 0.06
CA ARG A 82 -4.95 38.95 -1.30
C ARG A 82 -3.87 39.92 -1.83
N GLY A 83 -3.47 39.73 -3.09
CA GLY A 83 -2.43 40.51 -3.74
C GLY A 83 -1.01 39.99 -3.54
N ALA A 84 -0.81 38.94 -2.71
CA ALA A 84 0.49 38.29 -2.58
C ALA A 84 0.99 37.81 -3.94
N GLU A 85 2.28 38.00 -4.20
CA GLU A 85 2.93 37.57 -5.45
C GLU A 85 3.08 36.02 -5.47
N VAL A 86 2.73 35.45 -6.59
CA VAL A 86 2.81 34.00 -6.83
C VAL A 86 3.70 33.75 -8.02
N LYS A 87 4.66 32.82 -7.89
CA LYS A 87 5.60 32.47 -8.95
C LYS A 87 5.27 31.09 -9.49
N ASP A 88 5.21 30.94 -10.81
CA ASP A 88 5.10 29.63 -11.46
C ASP A 88 6.48 28.99 -11.56
N SER A 89 6.62 27.77 -11.09
CA SER A 89 7.85 26.97 -11.22
C SER A 89 8.07 26.44 -12.65
N GLY A 90 7.05 26.50 -13.50
CA GLY A 90 7.06 25.94 -14.85
C GLY A 90 7.03 24.43 -14.93
N LYS A 91 6.86 23.74 -13.81
CA LYS A 91 6.84 22.27 -13.71
C LYS A 91 5.90 21.79 -12.60
N PRO A 92 5.43 20.55 -12.67
CA PRO A 92 4.66 19.96 -11.57
C PRO A 92 5.51 19.73 -10.31
N ILE A 93 4.85 19.45 -9.19
CA ILE A 93 5.51 18.97 -7.98
C ILE A 93 6.42 17.80 -8.37
N SER A 94 7.67 17.85 -7.95
CA SER A 94 8.69 16.87 -8.30
C SER A 94 9.38 16.37 -7.04
N VAL A 95 9.77 15.10 -7.04
CA VAL A 95 10.43 14.44 -5.93
C VAL A 95 11.79 13.88 -6.35
N PRO A 96 12.76 13.80 -5.44
CA PRO A 96 14.03 13.14 -5.71
C PRO A 96 13.80 11.65 -5.97
N VAL A 97 14.64 11.06 -6.83
CA VAL A 97 14.56 9.67 -7.21
C VAL A 97 15.95 9.01 -7.20
N GLY A 98 15.99 7.69 -7.18
CA GLY A 98 17.23 6.92 -7.17
C GLY A 98 17.66 6.53 -5.76
N ASP A 99 18.91 6.07 -5.61
CA ASP A 99 19.41 5.52 -4.35
C ASP A 99 19.45 6.55 -3.20
N VAL A 100 19.44 7.83 -3.53
CA VAL A 100 19.43 8.93 -2.55
C VAL A 100 18.18 8.92 -1.65
N VAL A 101 17.08 8.29 -2.09
CA VAL A 101 15.86 8.25 -1.27
C VAL A 101 15.81 7.05 -0.33
N LYS A 102 16.66 6.06 -0.52
CA LYS A 102 16.71 4.88 0.33
C LYS A 102 17.27 5.23 1.72
N GLY A 103 16.65 4.70 2.74
CA GLY A 103 17.05 4.93 4.12
C GLY A 103 16.51 6.20 4.76
N HIS A 104 15.74 6.99 4.01
CA HIS A 104 15.31 8.32 4.42
C HIS A 104 13.81 8.51 4.34
N VAL A 105 13.34 9.58 5.01
CA VAL A 105 11.93 9.97 5.07
C VAL A 105 11.73 11.28 4.33
N PHE A 106 10.77 11.29 3.40
CA PHE A 106 10.42 12.45 2.59
C PHE A 106 8.97 12.90 2.85
N ASN A 107 8.69 14.17 2.61
CA ASN A 107 7.32 14.67 2.52
C ASN A 107 6.78 14.53 1.08
N ALA A 108 5.51 14.91 0.87
CA ALA A 108 4.87 14.84 -0.44
C ALA A 108 5.52 15.76 -1.50
N LEU A 109 6.27 16.79 -1.09
CA LEU A 109 6.97 17.73 -1.96
C LEU A 109 8.41 17.30 -2.28
N GLY A 110 8.87 16.16 -1.72
CA GLY A 110 10.21 15.67 -1.93
C GLY A 110 11.28 16.27 -1.03
N ASP A 111 10.89 16.97 0.04
CA ASP A 111 11.85 17.40 1.05
C ASP A 111 12.15 16.26 2.00
N CYS A 112 13.43 16.02 2.27
CA CYS A 112 13.87 15.03 3.26
C CYS A 112 13.65 15.57 4.67
N LEU A 113 12.98 14.76 5.52
CA LEU A 113 12.57 15.16 6.87
C LEU A 113 13.63 14.84 7.93
N ASP A 114 14.38 13.79 7.75
CA ASP A 114 15.46 13.34 8.66
C ASP A 114 16.82 13.96 8.30
N GLU A 115 17.07 14.29 7.01
CA GLU A 115 18.28 14.97 6.54
C GLU A 115 17.93 16.16 5.63
N PRO A 116 17.70 17.36 6.19
CA PRO A 116 17.26 18.52 5.42
C PRO A 116 18.20 18.90 4.27
N GLY A 117 17.65 18.92 3.06
CA GLY A 117 18.37 19.24 1.83
C GLY A 117 18.87 18.05 1.03
N LEU A 118 18.81 16.86 1.58
CA LEU A 118 19.15 15.64 0.85
C LEU A 118 18.26 15.49 -0.40
N GLY A 119 18.86 15.09 -1.50
CA GLY A 119 18.17 14.83 -2.78
C GLY A 119 17.82 16.07 -3.60
N ARG A 120 17.97 17.29 -3.10
CA ARG A 120 17.59 18.54 -3.82
C ARG A 120 18.38 18.76 -5.10
N ASP A 121 19.66 18.44 -5.10
CA ASP A 121 20.55 18.61 -6.24
C ASP A 121 20.61 17.38 -7.16
N GLY A 122 19.85 16.33 -6.81
CA GLY A 122 19.76 15.07 -7.55
C GLY A 122 18.74 15.10 -8.69
N GLU A 123 18.56 13.94 -9.31
CA GLU A 123 17.52 13.74 -10.33
C GLU A 123 16.14 13.88 -9.69
N GLN A 124 15.26 14.66 -10.33
CA GLN A 124 13.92 14.98 -9.88
C GLN A 124 12.89 14.51 -10.90
N TRP A 125 11.87 13.78 -10.46
CA TRP A 125 10.76 13.37 -11.31
C TRP A 125 9.45 14.01 -10.86
N GLY A 126 8.66 14.50 -11.83
CA GLY A 126 7.31 15.00 -11.57
C GLY A 126 6.38 13.89 -11.10
N ILE A 127 5.53 14.19 -10.12
CA ILE A 127 4.60 13.19 -9.54
C ILE A 127 3.41 12.87 -10.44
N HIS A 128 3.07 13.75 -11.37
CA HIS A 128 2.02 13.53 -12.38
C HIS A 128 2.65 12.90 -13.63
N ARG A 129 2.50 11.60 -13.74
CA ARG A 129 3.05 10.77 -14.81
C ARG A 129 1.97 9.91 -15.42
N ASP A 130 2.10 9.63 -16.71
CA ASP A 130 1.24 8.69 -17.41
C ASP A 130 1.58 7.24 -17.02
N PRO A 131 0.61 6.33 -17.02
CA PRO A 131 0.88 4.91 -16.86
C PRO A 131 1.76 4.39 -18.00
N PRO A 132 2.51 3.28 -17.80
CA PRO A 132 3.28 2.66 -18.85
C PRO A 132 2.42 2.35 -20.09
N PRO A 133 2.92 2.62 -21.30
CA PRO A 133 2.16 2.34 -22.52
C PRO A 133 1.95 0.83 -22.69
N PHE A 134 0.88 0.44 -23.37
CA PHE A 134 0.44 -0.94 -23.50
C PHE A 134 1.52 -1.90 -24.05
N ASP A 135 2.35 -1.44 -24.95
CA ASP A 135 3.44 -2.22 -25.55
C ASP A 135 4.60 -2.50 -24.60
N GLN A 136 4.68 -1.82 -23.45
CA GLN A 136 5.66 -2.05 -22.39
C GLN A 136 5.18 -2.94 -21.28
N LEU A 137 3.88 -3.24 -21.22
CA LEU A 137 3.31 -4.07 -20.18
C LEU A 137 3.78 -5.52 -20.30
N GLU A 138 3.98 -6.17 -19.14
CA GLU A 138 4.26 -7.59 -19.06
C GLU A 138 2.95 -8.38 -19.19
N GLY A 139 2.91 -9.31 -20.14
CA GLY A 139 1.73 -10.13 -20.38
C GLY A 139 1.68 -11.43 -19.55
N LYS A 140 2.77 -11.77 -18.84
CA LYS A 140 2.85 -13.01 -18.07
C LYS A 140 2.49 -12.76 -16.62
N THR A 141 1.52 -13.53 -16.12
CA THR A 141 1.15 -13.53 -14.70
C THR A 141 2.10 -14.43 -13.93
N GLU A 142 2.80 -13.86 -12.95
CA GLU A 142 3.70 -14.60 -12.05
C GLU A 142 3.25 -14.42 -10.60
N ILE A 143 3.38 -15.51 -9.80
CA ILE A 143 3.11 -15.47 -8.37
C ILE A 143 4.25 -14.73 -7.68
N LEU A 144 3.91 -13.82 -6.77
CA LEU A 144 4.84 -13.27 -5.78
C LEU A 144 4.85 -14.22 -4.58
N GLU A 145 5.85 -15.07 -4.48
CA GLU A 145 6.01 -15.97 -3.36
C GLU A 145 6.44 -15.20 -2.11
N THR A 146 5.61 -15.20 -1.08
CA THR A 146 5.87 -14.45 0.17
C THR A 146 6.53 -15.28 1.24
N GLY A 147 6.50 -16.61 1.12
CA GLY A 147 6.92 -17.55 2.16
C GLY A 147 5.98 -17.57 3.36
N ILE A 148 4.80 -16.95 3.27
CA ILE A 148 3.72 -16.96 4.27
C ILE A 148 2.66 -17.95 3.81
N LYS A 149 2.54 -19.07 4.51
CA LYS A 149 1.71 -20.21 4.10
C LYS A 149 0.27 -19.85 3.73
N VAL A 150 -0.41 -19.07 4.57
CA VAL A 150 -1.81 -18.71 4.34
C VAL A 150 -1.99 -17.83 3.10
N ILE A 151 -1.05 -16.93 2.83
CA ILE A 151 -1.08 -16.07 1.65
C ILE A 151 -0.78 -16.90 0.40
N ASP A 152 0.36 -17.57 0.38
CA ASP A 152 0.83 -18.26 -0.81
C ASP A 152 -0.08 -19.39 -1.24
N LEU A 153 -0.73 -20.10 -0.30
CA LEU A 153 -1.64 -21.20 -0.59
C LEU A 153 -3.04 -20.73 -1.02
N LEU A 154 -3.66 -19.83 -0.24
CA LEU A 154 -5.10 -19.55 -0.33
C LEU A 154 -5.42 -18.21 -1.02
N THR A 155 -4.50 -17.25 -0.94
CA THR A 155 -4.66 -15.91 -1.53
C THR A 155 -3.38 -15.45 -2.19
N PRO A 156 -2.82 -16.23 -3.14
CA PRO A 156 -1.52 -15.94 -3.73
C PRO A 156 -1.51 -14.53 -4.35
N TYR A 157 -0.43 -13.80 -4.11
CA TYR A 157 -0.24 -12.47 -4.66
C TYR A 157 0.34 -12.56 -6.07
N VAL A 158 -0.07 -11.64 -6.91
CA VAL A 158 0.48 -11.50 -8.27
C VAL A 158 1.59 -10.47 -8.29
N LYS A 159 2.70 -10.80 -8.91
CA LYS A 159 3.81 -9.89 -9.15
C LYS A 159 3.35 -8.75 -10.08
N GLY A 160 3.51 -7.51 -9.64
CA GLY A 160 2.98 -6.35 -10.35
C GLY A 160 1.49 -6.11 -10.11
N GLY A 161 0.88 -6.85 -9.20
CA GLY A 161 -0.53 -6.71 -8.82
C GLY A 161 -0.77 -5.74 -7.67
N LYS A 162 -2.04 -5.56 -7.38
CA LYS A 162 -2.56 -4.67 -6.35
C LYS A 162 -3.29 -5.49 -5.31
N ILE A 163 -2.79 -5.46 -4.08
CA ILE A 163 -3.31 -6.24 -2.97
C ILE A 163 -3.94 -5.30 -1.93
N GLY A 164 -5.19 -5.52 -1.58
CA GLY A 164 -5.86 -4.81 -0.50
C GLY A 164 -5.72 -5.53 0.83
N LEU A 165 -5.27 -4.83 1.86
CA LEU A 165 -5.23 -5.30 3.24
C LEU A 165 -6.39 -4.69 4.02
N PHE A 166 -7.28 -5.55 4.50
CA PHE A 166 -8.47 -5.17 5.27
C PHE A 166 -8.35 -5.66 6.70
N GLY A 167 -9.08 -5.06 7.59
CA GLY A 167 -9.18 -5.50 8.98
C GLY A 167 -9.32 -4.34 9.95
N GLY A 168 -9.88 -4.62 11.10
CA GLY A 168 -10.04 -3.66 12.18
C GLY A 168 -8.71 -3.21 12.79
N ALA A 169 -8.77 -2.34 13.80
CA ALA A 169 -7.60 -1.93 14.54
C ALA A 169 -7.03 -3.09 15.38
N GLY A 170 -5.71 -3.18 15.47
CA GLY A 170 -5.02 -4.14 16.34
C GLY A 170 -4.99 -5.59 15.87
N VAL A 171 -5.30 -5.87 14.60
CA VAL A 171 -5.24 -7.23 14.03
C VAL A 171 -3.90 -7.58 13.37
N GLY A 172 -2.93 -6.65 13.37
CA GLY A 172 -1.58 -6.88 12.87
C GLY A 172 -1.33 -6.42 11.42
N LYS A 173 -2.08 -5.43 10.89
CA LYS A 173 -1.83 -4.88 9.54
C LYS A 173 -0.41 -4.35 9.39
N THR A 174 0.02 -3.46 10.28
CA THR A 174 1.36 -2.88 10.26
C THR A 174 2.44 -3.96 10.39
N VAL A 175 2.24 -4.94 11.27
CA VAL A 175 3.17 -6.06 11.46
C VAL A 175 3.29 -6.89 10.17
N LEU A 176 2.19 -7.13 9.46
CA LEU A 176 2.22 -7.85 8.18
C LEU A 176 2.97 -7.04 7.10
N ILE A 177 2.75 -5.72 7.04
CA ILE A 177 3.49 -4.83 6.12
C ILE A 177 4.99 -4.89 6.41
N GLN A 178 5.39 -4.73 7.66
CA GLN A 178 6.79 -4.80 8.07
C GLN A 178 7.42 -6.16 7.75
N GLU A 179 6.67 -7.25 7.98
CA GLU A 179 7.10 -8.59 7.63
C GLU A 179 7.33 -8.74 6.13
N MET A 180 6.43 -8.21 5.31
CA MET A 180 6.58 -8.23 3.85
C MET A 180 7.82 -7.44 3.39
N ILE A 181 8.06 -6.25 3.95
CA ILE A 181 9.28 -5.46 3.67
C ILE A 181 10.51 -6.27 4.04
N THR A 182 10.52 -6.86 5.23
CA THR A 182 11.65 -7.65 5.72
C THR A 182 11.94 -8.87 4.83
N ARG A 183 10.90 -9.58 4.37
CA ARG A 183 11.03 -10.74 3.46
C ARG A 183 11.58 -10.34 2.11
N ILE A 184 11.06 -9.27 1.52
CA ILE A 184 11.55 -8.76 0.22
C ILE A 184 13.00 -8.32 0.30
N ALA A 185 13.39 -7.61 1.34
CA ALA A 185 14.78 -7.21 1.55
C ALA A 185 15.71 -8.41 1.73
N ARG A 186 15.31 -9.41 2.52
CA ARG A 186 16.14 -10.59 2.83
C ARG A 186 16.23 -11.60 1.69
N GLU A 187 15.08 -11.93 1.07
CA GLU A 187 14.99 -13.05 0.14
C GLU A 187 15.17 -12.62 -1.32
N PHE A 188 14.80 -11.38 -1.67
CA PHE A 188 14.76 -10.94 -3.07
C PHE A 188 15.71 -9.77 -3.37
N SER A 189 16.40 -9.22 -2.37
CA SER A 189 17.24 -8.00 -2.53
C SER A 189 16.49 -6.87 -3.24
N GLY A 190 15.18 -6.79 -3.01
CA GLY A 190 14.27 -5.83 -3.63
C GLY A 190 14.21 -4.52 -2.84
N THR A 191 13.78 -3.46 -3.52
CA THR A 191 13.55 -2.15 -2.91
C THR A 191 12.09 -2.02 -2.52
N SER A 192 11.84 -1.41 -1.37
CA SER A 192 10.49 -1.08 -0.90
C SER A 192 10.30 0.43 -0.84
N VAL A 193 9.06 0.87 -1.13
CA VAL A 193 8.63 2.25 -0.93
C VAL A 193 7.38 2.24 -0.06
N PHE A 194 7.38 3.01 1.00
CA PHE A 194 6.22 3.14 1.88
C PHE A 194 5.66 4.56 1.80
N ALA A 195 4.39 4.67 1.41
CA ALA A 195 3.64 5.92 1.35
C ALA A 195 2.61 5.96 2.49
N GLY A 196 2.89 6.75 3.52
CA GLY A 196 1.98 7.01 4.64
C GLY A 196 1.01 8.13 4.30
N VAL A 197 -0.25 7.79 4.04
CA VAL A 197 -1.29 8.71 3.58
C VAL A 197 -2.26 9.03 4.71
N GLY A 198 -2.14 10.20 5.30
CA GLY A 198 -3.03 10.65 6.37
C GLY A 198 -2.94 9.82 7.66
N GLU A 199 -1.79 9.21 7.91
CA GLU A 199 -1.54 8.44 9.13
C GLU A 199 -1.03 9.34 10.26
N ARG A 200 -1.03 8.80 11.49
CA ARG A 200 -0.57 9.54 12.65
C ARG A 200 0.94 9.68 12.62
N THR A 201 1.45 10.87 12.95
CA THR A 201 2.89 11.16 13.02
C THR A 201 3.64 10.17 13.89
N ARG A 202 3.06 9.78 15.04
CA ARG A 202 3.65 8.80 15.93
C ARG A 202 3.83 7.42 15.26
N GLU A 203 2.82 6.94 14.52
CA GLU A 203 2.88 5.65 13.85
C GLU A 203 3.95 5.64 12.75
N GLY A 204 4.12 6.78 12.05
CA GLY A 204 5.20 6.95 11.08
C GLY A 204 6.59 6.93 11.73
N THR A 205 6.75 7.58 12.89
CA THR A 205 8.02 7.57 13.64
C THR A 205 8.32 6.18 14.18
N ASP A 206 7.33 5.51 14.77
CA ASP A 206 7.50 4.14 15.28
C ASP A 206 7.93 3.19 14.14
N LEU A 207 7.29 3.29 12.95
CA LEU A 207 7.65 2.50 11.76
C LEU A 207 9.11 2.74 11.32
N PHE A 208 9.54 4.00 11.26
CA PHE A 208 10.91 4.36 10.89
C PHE A 208 11.94 3.72 11.83
N LEU A 209 11.74 3.87 13.14
CA LEU A 209 12.63 3.31 14.17
C LEU A 209 12.65 1.76 14.13
N GLU A 210 11.50 1.13 13.95
CA GLU A 210 11.42 -0.32 13.84
C GLU A 210 12.13 -0.85 12.59
N MET A 211 12.03 -0.16 11.45
CA MET A 211 12.76 -0.53 10.23
C MET A 211 14.28 -0.35 10.37
N GLU A 212 14.70 0.69 11.08
CA GLU A 212 16.12 0.90 11.42
C GLU A 212 16.65 -0.24 12.29
N GLU A 213 15.92 -0.59 13.36
CA GLU A 213 16.28 -1.71 14.24
C GLU A 213 16.32 -3.07 13.53
N MET A 214 15.46 -3.29 12.55
CA MET A 214 15.45 -4.53 11.76
C MET A 214 16.53 -4.56 10.67
N GLY A 215 17.18 -3.42 10.39
CA GLY A 215 18.21 -3.30 9.37
C GLY A 215 17.69 -3.35 7.94
N VAL A 216 16.40 -3.05 7.72
CA VAL A 216 15.75 -3.03 6.38
C VAL A 216 15.50 -1.61 5.86
N LEU A 217 15.75 -0.61 6.68
CA LEU A 217 15.56 0.80 6.32
C LEU A 217 16.41 1.20 5.10
N GLN A 218 17.64 0.71 5.01
CA GLN A 218 18.58 1.01 3.92
C GLN A 218 18.08 0.60 2.52
N ASP A 219 17.11 -0.33 2.44
CA ASP A 219 16.49 -0.79 1.20
C ASP A 219 15.07 -0.24 1.02
N THR A 220 14.68 0.73 1.87
CA THR A 220 13.32 1.27 1.90
C THR A 220 13.34 2.80 1.80
N ALA A 221 12.48 3.37 0.95
CA ALA A 221 12.19 4.80 0.92
C ALA A 221 10.85 5.06 1.62
N LEU A 222 10.81 6.06 2.50
CA LEU A 222 9.59 6.43 3.23
C LEU A 222 9.10 7.79 2.77
N VAL A 223 7.79 7.92 2.50
CA VAL A 223 7.15 9.17 2.12
C VAL A 223 5.91 9.38 2.97
N PHE A 224 5.87 10.44 3.75
CA PHE A 224 4.75 10.71 4.66
C PHE A 224 4.00 11.99 4.33
N GLY A 225 2.66 11.89 4.33
CA GLY A 225 1.72 13.00 4.38
C GLY A 225 0.79 12.75 5.57
N GLN A 226 1.05 13.44 6.67
CA GLN A 226 0.45 13.17 7.98
C GLN A 226 -1.03 13.55 8.06
N MET A 227 -1.71 13.06 9.10
CA MET A 227 -3.15 13.28 9.32
C MET A 227 -3.51 14.76 9.53
N ASP A 228 -2.61 15.54 10.12
CA ASP A 228 -2.77 16.97 10.41
C ASP A 228 -2.40 17.88 9.23
N GLU A 229 -1.82 17.32 8.17
CA GLU A 229 -1.47 18.07 6.97
C GLU A 229 -2.69 18.38 6.10
N PRO A 230 -2.63 19.47 5.30
CA PRO A 230 -3.70 19.84 4.40
C PRO A 230 -4.09 18.74 3.42
N PRO A 231 -5.35 18.75 2.91
CA PRO A 231 -5.81 17.74 1.98
C PRO A 231 -4.95 17.67 0.69
N GLY A 232 -4.36 18.77 0.25
CA GLY A 232 -3.44 18.78 -0.88
C GLY A 232 -2.27 17.81 -0.72
N VAL A 233 -1.63 17.80 0.44
CA VAL A 233 -0.53 16.87 0.77
C VAL A 233 -1.02 15.43 0.77
N ARG A 234 -2.13 15.15 1.45
CA ARG A 234 -2.69 13.80 1.55
C ARG A 234 -3.14 13.23 0.20
N MET A 235 -3.52 14.09 -0.75
CA MET A 235 -3.83 13.71 -2.13
C MET A 235 -2.60 13.39 -2.97
N ARG A 236 -1.41 13.88 -2.60
CA ARG A 236 -0.21 13.80 -3.44
C ARG A 236 0.85 12.84 -2.91
N VAL A 237 0.89 12.58 -1.62
CA VAL A 237 1.91 11.73 -1.00
C VAL A 237 1.98 10.32 -1.62
N ALA A 238 0.84 9.71 -1.96
CA ALA A 238 0.82 8.40 -2.63
C ALA A 238 1.45 8.47 -4.04
N LEU A 239 1.21 9.57 -4.78
CA LEU A 239 1.83 9.81 -6.09
C LEU A 239 3.34 10.04 -5.96
N SER A 240 3.78 10.72 -4.92
CA SER A 240 5.20 10.95 -4.64
C SER A 240 5.93 9.63 -4.38
N GLY A 241 5.37 8.77 -3.51
CA GLY A 241 5.92 7.43 -3.26
C GLY A 241 5.92 6.56 -4.51
N LEU A 242 4.83 6.56 -5.27
CA LEU A 242 4.74 5.81 -6.52
C LEU A 242 5.78 6.28 -7.54
N THR A 243 6.03 7.58 -7.64
CA THR A 243 7.06 8.14 -8.56
C THR A 243 8.46 7.65 -8.19
N MET A 244 8.79 7.56 -6.90
CA MET A 244 10.05 6.96 -6.46
C MET A 244 10.12 5.46 -6.81
N ALA A 245 9.02 4.73 -6.64
CA ALA A 245 8.94 3.32 -6.99
C ALA A 245 9.10 3.10 -8.51
N GLU A 246 8.51 3.96 -9.34
CA GLU A 246 8.66 3.89 -10.80
C GLU A 246 10.11 4.04 -11.26
N TYR A 247 10.90 4.89 -10.61
CA TYR A 247 12.31 5.03 -10.93
C TYR A 247 13.08 3.72 -10.71
N PHE A 248 12.85 3.06 -9.61
CA PHE A 248 13.48 1.76 -9.33
C PHE A 248 13.07 0.69 -10.35
N ARG A 249 11.78 0.66 -10.75
CA ARG A 249 11.30 -0.25 -11.78
C ARG A 249 11.89 0.07 -13.16
N ASP A 250 11.77 1.32 -13.60
CA ASP A 250 11.97 1.71 -15.00
C ASP A 250 13.44 1.99 -15.33
N VAL A 251 14.22 2.55 -14.38
CA VAL A 251 15.62 2.93 -14.57
C VAL A 251 16.57 1.93 -13.95
N GLN A 252 16.33 1.53 -12.71
CA GLN A 252 17.21 0.57 -12.03
C GLN A 252 16.85 -0.88 -12.30
N HIS A 253 15.74 -1.15 -13.01
CA HIS A 253 15.28 -2.49 -13.36
C HIS A 253 15.17 -3.42 -12.15
N GLN A 254 14.52 -2.95 -11.10
CA GLN A 254 14.26 -3.70 -9.87
C GLN A 254 12.78 -4.04 -9.73
N ASP A 255 12.50 -5.15 -9.05
CA ASP A 255 11.16 -5.41 -8.54
C ASP A 255 10.95 -4.60 -7.26
N VAL A 256 9.85 -3.88 -7.19
CA VAL A 256 9.57 -2.92 -6.11
C VAL A 256 8.30 -3.33 -5.39
N LEU A 257 8.32 -3.27 -4.06
CA LEU A 257 7.10 -3.26 -3.26
C LEU A 257 6.72 -1.83 -2.91
N LEU A 258 5.48 -1.47 -3.23
CA LEU A 258 4.88 -0.20 -2.85
C LEU A 258 3.80 -0.43 -1.80
N PHE A 259 4.01 0.12 -0.61
CA PHE A 259 3.02 0.12 0.46
C PHE A 259 2.31 1.46 0.51
N ILE A 260 0.97 1.43 0.60
CA ILE A 260 0.13 2.63 0.74
C ILE A 260 -0.73 2.44 1.98
N ASP A 261 -0.47 3.22 3.02
CA ASP A 261 -1.25 3.21 4.25
C ASP A 261 -1.69 4.64 4.58
N ASN A 262 -2.91 5.01 4.40
CA ASN A 262 -4.10 4.28 4.02
C ASN A 262 -4.71 4.84 2.72
N ILE A 263 -5.03 3.99 1.74
CA ILE A 263 -5.56 4.45 0.45
C ILE A 263 -6.90 5.20 0.57
N PHE A 264 -7.72 4.89 1.58
CA PHE A 264 -8.95 5.61 1.87
C PHE A 264 -8.71 7.10 2.14
N ARG A 265 -7.60 7.46 2.79
CA ARG A 265 -7.25 8.85 3.10
C ARG A 265 -6.94 9.67 1.85
N PHE A 266 -6.42 9.03 0.81
CA PHE A 266 -6.24 9.64 -0.51
C PHE A 266 -7.59 10.09 -1.08
N THR A 267 -8.60 9.23 -1.08
CA THR A 267 -9.94 9.56 -1.58
C THR A 267 -10.66 10.58 -0.69
N GLN A 268 -10.52 10.47 0.63
CA GLN A 268 -11.08 11.41 1.59
C GLN A 268 -10.53 12.82 1.37
N ALA A 269 -9.23 12.98 1.18
CA ALA A 269 -8.61 14.27 0.91
C ALA A 269 -9.16 14.90 -0.38
N GLY A 270 -9.40 14.10 -1.42
CA GLY A 270 -10.06 14.55 -2.65
C GLY A 270 -11.48 15.07 -2.40
N SER A 271 -12.25 14.42 -1.53
CA SER A 271 -13.61 14.86 -1.20
C SER A 271 -13.63 16.19 -0.42
N GLU A 272 -12.65 16.40 0.46
CA GLU A 272 -12.52 17.63 1.26
C GLU A 272 -12.34 18.89 0.39
N VAL A 273 -11.63 18.79 -0.73
CA VAL A 273 -11.40 19.93 -1.64
C VAL A 273 -12.41 20.04 -2.78
N SER A 274 -13.12 18.96 -3.09
CA SER A 274 -13.96 18.87 -4.30
C SER A 274 -15.02 19.97 -4.38
N THR A 275 -15.75 20.21 -3.31
CA THR A 275 -16.78 21.28 -3.24
C THR A 275 -16.16 22.68 -3.37
N LEU A 276 -14.99 22.88 -2.78
CA LEU A 276 -14.25 24.15 -2.87
C LEU A 276 -13.71 24.40 -4.28
N LEU A 277 -13.42 23.33 -5.02
CA LEU A 277 -13.09 23.40 -6.45
C LEU A 277 -14.32 23.66 -7.33
N GLY A 278 -15.53 23.73 -6.77
CA GLY A 278 -16.77 23.99 -7.50
C GLY A 278 -17.38 22.75 -8.16
N ARG A 279 -17.00 21.56 -7.74
CA ARG A 279 -17.58 20.30 -8.22
C ARG A 279 -18.81 19.93 -7.40
N MET A 280 -19.87 19.49 -8.06
CA MET A 280 -21.07 18.97 -7.37
C MET A 280 -20.75 17.62 -6.72
N PRO A 281 -21.12 17.40 -5.44
CA PRO A 281 -20.92 16.12 -4.78
C PRO A 281 -21.68 14.99 -5.51
N SER A 282 -21.06 13.82 -5.57
CA SER A 282 -21.70 12.57 -6.00
C SER A 282 -22.32 11.82 -4.82
N ALA A 283 -22.57 10.54 -4.96
CA ALA A 283 -23.13 9.69 -3.90
C ALA A 283 -22.32 9.79 -2.59
N VAL A 284 -23.03 9.85 -1.48
CA VAL A 284 -22.48 9.92 -0.10
C VAL A 284 -21.54 11.14 0.12
N GLY A 285 -21.59 12.14 -0.77
CA GLY A 285 -20.77 13.36 -0.65
C GLY A 285 -19.36 13.27 -1.24
N TYR A 286 -19.00 12.17 -1.90
CA TYR A 286 -17.70 12.04 -2.58
C TYR A 286 -17.60 12.91 -3.83
N GLN A 287 -16.37 13.14 -4.28
CA GLN A 287 -16.07 13.84 -5.52
C GLN A 287 -16.57 13.05 -6.74
N PRO A 288 -17.07 13.74 -7.78
CA PRO A 288 -17.50 13.07 -9.03
C PRO A 288 -16.33 12.44 -9.80
N THR A 289 -15.10 12.88 -9.50
CA THR A 289 -13.84 12.41 -10.10
C THR A 289 -13.18 11.27 -9.34
N LEU A 290 -13.86 10.66 -8.36
CA LEU A 290 -13.31 9.60 -7.51
C LEU A 290 -12.67 8.45 -8.30
N ALA A 291 -13.38 7.93 -9.29
CA ALA A 291 -12.90 6.81 -10.10
C ALA A 291 -11.70 7.21 -10.97
N ASP A 292 -11.71 8.43 -11.53
CA ASP A 292 -10.61 8.93 -12.34
C ASP A 292 -9.35 9.16 -11.51
N GLU A 293 -9.49 9.77 -10.33
CA GLU A 293 -8.37 10.01 -9.41
C GLU A 293 -7.75 8.70 -8.92
N MET A 294 -8.58 7.71 -8.60
CA MET A 294 -8.12 6.37 -8.23
C MET A 294 -7.46 5.68 -9.43
N GLY A 295 -8.04 5.78 -10.61
CA GLY A 295 -7.50 5.20 -11.85
C GLY A 295 -6.12 5.73 -12.18
N VAL A 296 -5.90 7.04 -12.09
CA VAL A 296 -4.60 7.67 -12.34
C VAL A 296 -3.49 7.09 -11.43
N LEU A 297 -3.81 6.83 -10.16
CA LEU A 297 -2.87 6.20 -9.23
C LEU A 297 -2.68 4.71 -9.56
N GLN A 298 -3.77 3.96 -9.70
CA GLN A 298 -3.74 2.50 -9.76
C GLN A 298 -3.17 1.96 -11.08
N GLU A 299 -3.41 2.62 -12.22
CA GLU A 299 -2.94 2.17 -13.52
C GLU A 299 -1.41 2.30 -13.72
N ARG A 300 -0.75 3.12 -12.91
CA ARG A 300 0.72 3.22 -12.89
C ARG A 300 1.38 2.04 -12.16
N ILE A 301 0.62 1.37 -11.28
CA ILE A 301 1.08 0.21 -10.49
C ILE A 301 0.90 -1.04 -11.34
N THR A 302 1.97 -1.48 -11.97
CA THR A 302 1.93 -2.61 -12.92
C THR A 302 3.31 -3.19 -13.16
N SER A 303 3.34 -4.37 -13.80
CA SER A 303 4.55 -4.97 -14.36
C SER A 303 4.86 -4.41 -15.74
N THR A 304 6.10 -3.99 -15.93
CA THR A 304 6.69 -3.72 -17.24
C THR A 304 7.61 -4.86 -17.62
N ARG A 305 8.08 -4.91 -18.87
CA ARG A 305 8.91 -6.01 -19.37
C ARG A 305 10.10 -6.32 -18.46
N GLY A 306 9.95 -7.37 -17.68
CA GLY A 306 10.96 -7.93 -16.78
C GLY A 306 11.01 -7.37 -15.36
N LYS A 307 10.22 -6.33 -15.02
CA LYS A 307 10.20 -5.73 -13.67
C LYS A 307 8.80 -5.27 -13.27
N SER A 308 8.59 -5.16 -11.97
CA SER A 308 7.25 -4.90 -11.43
C SER A 308 7.24 -3.91 -10.28
N ILE A 309 6.11 -3.22 -10.13
CA ILE A 309 5.69 -2.62 -8.87
C ILE A 309 4.50 -3.43 -8.37
N THR A 310 4.67 -4.11 -7.25
CA THR A 310 3.58 -4.78 -6.54
C THR A 310 3.15 -3.91 -5.39
N SER A 311 1.85 -3.63 -5.26
CA SER A 311 1.38 -2.78 -4.16
C SER A 311 0.58 -3.55 -3.12
N LEU A 312 0.85 -3.25 -1.85
CA LEU A 312 0.01 -3.62 -0.71
C LEU A 312 -0.62 -2.35 -0.17
N GLN A 313 -1.94 -2.27 -0.23
CA GLN A 313 -2.71 -1.09 0.12
C GLN A 313 -3.58 -1.38 1.33
N ALA A 314 -3.32 -0.70 2.44
CA ALA A 314 -4.23 -0.75 3.57
C ALA A 314 -5.50 0.01 3.20
N VAL A 315 -6.65 -0.64 3.35
CA VAL A 315 -7.95 -0.07 3.03
C VAL A 315 -8.77 0.02 4.31
N TYR A 316 -9.18 1.22 4.65
CA TYR A 316 -10.18 1.45 5.68
C TYR A 316 -11.57 1.40 5.06
N VAL A 317 -12.46 0.64 5.67
CA VAL A 317 -13.85 0.53 5.24
C VAL A 317 -14.71 1.26 6.28
N PRO A 318 -15.28 2.43 5.95
CA PRO A 318 -16.13 3.19 6.88
C PRO A 318 -17.33 2.37 7.35
N ALA A 319 -17.53 2.28 8.68
CA ALA A 319 -18.62 1.54 9.29
C ALA A 319 -18.75 0.06 8.85
N ASP A 320 -17.66 -0.54 8.38
CA ASP A 320 -17.64 -1.88 7.79
C ASP A 320 -18.59 -2.04 6.58
N ASP A 321 -18.91 -0.91 5.91
CA ASP A 321 -19.78 -0.89 4.72
C ASP A 321 -18.95 -0.98 3.43
N TYR A 322 -18.87 -2.17 2.87
CA TYR A 322 -18.19 -2.46 1.61
C TYR A 322 -18.88 -1.87 0.37
N THR A 323 -20.09 -1.33 0.52
CA THR A 323 -20.83 -0.66 -0.56
C THR A 323 -20.56 0.83 -0.64
N ASP A 324 -19.81 1.39 0.33
CA ASP A 324 -19.35 2.78 0.28
C ASP A 324 -18.53 3.02 -1.00
N PRO A 325 -18.76 4.14 -1.73
CA PRO A 325 -18.10 4.40 -3.01
C PRO A 325 -16.57 4.36 -2.99
N ALA A 326 -15.91 4.76 -1.90
CA ALA A 326 -14.45 4.80 -1.83
C ALA A 326 -13.83 3.40 -1.78
N PRO A 327 -14.18 2.51 -0.81
CA PRO A 327 -13.72 1.13 -0.86
C PRO A 327 -14.20 0.40 -2.11
N ALA A 328 -15.45 0.57 -2.55
CA ALA A 328 -15.96 -0.11 -3.75
C ALA A 328 -15.14 0.21 -5.01
N THR A 329 -14.76 1.48 -5.20
CA THR A 329 -13.88 1.90 -6.31
C THR A 329 -12.49 1.29 -6.17
N THR A 330 -11.95 1.26 -4.95
CA THR A 330 -10.64 0.64 -4.69
C THR A 330 -10.66 -0.86 -5.01
N PHE A 331 -11.69 -1.58 -4.57
CA PHE A 331 -11.85 -3.02 -4.83
C PHE A 331 -11.82 -3.38 -6.31
N ALA A 332 -12.38 -2.51 -7.17
CA ALA A 332 -12.41 -2.75 -8.61
C ALA A 332 -11.01 -2.86 -9.24
N HIS A 333 -10.00 -2.27 -8.60
CA HIS A 333 -8.60 -2.31 -9.07
C HIS A 333 -7.77 -3.43 -8.45
N LEU A 334 -8.25 -4.10 -7.39
CA LEU A 334 -7.45 -5.08 -6.66
C LEU A 334 -7.42 -6.45 -7.35
N ASP A 335 -6.25 -7.08 -7.33
CA ASP A 335 -6.03 -8.44 -7.81
C ASP A 335 -6.19 -9.49 -6.70
N ALA A 336 -5.90 -9.11 -5.46
CA ALA A 336 -6.12 -9.93 -4.28
C ALA A 336 -6.57 -9.09 -3.09
N THR A 337 -7.32 -9.70 -2.19
CA THR A 337 -7.73 -9.11 -0.92
C THR A 337 -7.30 -10.01 0.22
N THR A 338 -6.70 -9.43 1.24
CA THR A 338 -6.31 -10.11 2.47
C THR A 338 -7.05 -9.47 3.64
N GLU A 339 -7.99 -10.19 4.21
CA GLU A 339 -8.75 -9.76 5.36
C GLU A 339 -8.14 -10.30 6.66
N LEU A 340 -7.79 -9.40 7.57
CA LEU A 340 -7.31 -9.74 8.90
C LEU A 340 -8.48 -9.71 9.89
N ASP A 341 -8.71 -10.84 10.55
CA ASP A 341 -9.87 -11.09 11.40
C ASP A 341 -9.49 -11.09 12.89
N ARG A 342 -10.25 -10.32 13.66
CA ARG A 342 -10.06 -10.23 15.12
C ARG A 342 -10.39 -11.55 15.83
N ALA A 343 -11.32 -12.35 15.32
CA ALA A 343 -11.65 -13.64 15.92
C ALA A 343 -10.49 -14.63 15.77
N ILE A 344 -9.77 -14.59 14.65
CA ILE A 344 -8.56 -15.39 14.41
C ILE A 344 -7.41 -14.89 15.30
N ALA A 345 -7.21 -13.56 15.36
CA ALA A 345 -6.20 -12.96 16.25
C ALA A 345 -6.44 -13.32 17.73
N SER A 346 -7.70 -13.36 18.18
CA SER A 346 -8.06 -13.74 19.57
C SER A 346 -7.75 -15.20 19.90
N LYS A 347 -7.66 -16.08 18.88
CA LYS A 347 -7.18 -17.48 19.03
C LYS A 347 -5.65 -17.57 19.13
N GLY A 348 -4.92 -16.45 19.01
CA GLY A 348 -3.45 -16.41 18.98
C GLY A 348 -2.85 -16.95 17.66
N ILE A 349 -3.61 -16.92 16.57
CA ILE A 349 -3.15 -17.35 15.24
C ILE A 349 -2.71 -16.10 14.46
N TYR A 350 -1.44 -16.05 14.08
CA TYR A 350 -0.85 -14.96 13.31
C TYR A 350 -0.04 -15.50 12.11
N PRO A 351 -0.11 -14.84 10.91
CA PRO A 351 -0.98 -13.69 10.61
C PRO A 351 -2.46 -14.06 10.74
N ALA A 352 -3.25 -13.13 11.23
CA ALA A 352 -4.69 -13.36 11.49
C ALA A 352 -5.52 -13.26 10.19
N VAL A 353 -5.03 -13.83 9.10
CA VAL A 353 -5.71 -13.82 7.80
C VAL A 353 -6.92 -14.75 7.83
N ASN A 354 -8.07 -14.21 7.45
CA ASN A 354 -9.29 -15.01 7.30
C ASN A 354 -9.29 -15.71 5.93
N PRO A 355 -9.11 -17.02 5.87
CA PRO A 355 -8.98 -17.75 4.62
C PRO A 355 -10.29 -17.90 3.85
N LEU A 356 -11.44 -17.62 4.49
CA LEU A 356 -12.76 -17.77 3.88
C LEU A 356 -13.30 -16.48 3.26
N THR A 357 -12.74 -15.32 3.66
CA THR A 357 -13.16 -14.00 3.15
C THR A 357 -12.09 -13.34 2.29
N SER A 358 -10.84 -13.76 2.44
CA SER A 358 -9.74 -13.32 1.58
C SER A 358 -9.82 -13.97 0.20
N THR A 359 -9.44 -13.24 -0.84
CA THR A 359 -9.56 -13.70 -2.24
C THR A 359 -8.33 -13.38 -3.06
N SER A 360 -8.12 -14.15 -4.13
CA SER A 360 -7.12 -13.85 -5.15
C SER A 360 -7.64 -14.24 -6.54
N ARG A 361 -7.50 -13.34 -7.51
CA ARG A 361 -7.90 -13.58 -8.90
C ARG A 361 -7.04 -14.63 -9.59
N ILE A 362 -5.81 -14.83 -9.11
CA ILE A 362 -4.88 -15.79 -9.73
C ILE A 362 -4.98 -17.20 -9.17
N LEU A 363 -5.83 -17.45 -8.17
CA LEU A 363 -6.07 -18.79 -7.67
C LEU A 363 -6.95 -19.58 -8.65
N GLU A 364 -6.40 -19.86 -9.80
CA GLU A 364 -7.01 -20.62 -10.90
C GLU A 364 -6.05 -21.69 -11.41
N PRO A 365 -6.54 -22.88 -11.83
CA PRO A 365 -5.67 -23.99 -12.26
C PRO A 365 -4.69 -23.62 -13.38
N GLY A 366 -5.12 -22.73 -14.28
CA GLY A 366 -4.30 -22.27 -15.40
C GLY A 366 -3.12 -21.37 -15.03
N ILE A 367 -3.11 -20.80 -13.82
CA ILE A 367 -2.08 -19.87 -13.34
C ILE A 367 -1.23 -20.56 -12.24
N VAL A 368 -1.86 -21.03 -11.19
CA VAL A 368 -1.15 -21.61 -10.04
C VAL A 368 -0.81 -23.12 -10.25
N GLY A 369 -1.42 -23.76 -11.23
CA GLY A 369 -1.32 -25.19 -11.47
C GLY A 369 -2.41 -25.99 -10.75
N GLU A 370 -2.77 -27.15 -11.33
CA GLU A 370 -3.87 -27.99 -10.84
C GLU A 370 -3.70 -28.42 -9.38
N ARG A 371 -2.50 -28.92 -9.02
CA ARG A 371 -2.21 -29.41 -7.67
C ARG A 371 -2.37 -28.32 -6.61
N HIS A 372 -1.82 -27.14 -6.82
CA HIS A 372 -1.97 -26.02 -5.89
C HIS A 372 -3.45 -25.67 -5.71
N TYR A 373 -4.17 -25.51 -6.83
CA TYR A 373 -5.59 -25.18 -6.81
C TYR A 373 -6.42 -26.23 -6.06
N GLU A 374 -6.22 -27.52 -6.34
CA GLU A 374 -6.95 -28.61 -5.67
C GLU A 374 -6.70 -28.63 -4.15
N VAL A 375 -5.43 -28.49 -3.72
CA VAL A 375 -5.09 -28.44 -2.30
C VAL A 375 -5.73 -27.24 -1.63
N ALA A 376 -5.65 -26.05 -2.24
CA ALA A 376 -6.28 -24.84 -1.72
C ALA A 376 -7.80 -25.01 -1.56
N GLN A 377 -8.49 -25.55 -2.58
CA GLN A 377 -9.92 -25.80 -2.53
C GLN A 377 -10.32 -26.81 -1.44
N ARG A 378 -9.52 -27.85 -1.24
CA ARG A 378 -9.75 -28.83 -0.16
C ARG A 378 -9.61 -28.19 1.22
N VAL A 379 -8.60 -27.36 1.42
CA VAL A 379 -8.42 -26.62 2.68
C VAL A 379 -9.61 -25.69 2.93
N ILE A 380 -10.00 -24.89 1.93
CA ILE A 380 -11.17 -24.00 2.03
C ILE A 380 -12.43 -24.78 2.36
N HIS A 381 -12.67 -25.91 1.70
CA HIS A 381 -13.83 -26.75 1.94
C HIS A 381 -13.88 -27.29 3.38
N ILE A 382 -12.75 -27.80 3.91
CA ILE A 382 -12.67 -28.30 5.28
C ILE A 382 -12.93 -27.17 6.29
N LEU A 383 -12.36 -25.99 6.07
CA LEU A 383 -12.55 -24.83 6.94
C LEU A 383 -13.98 -24.28 6.89
N GLN A 384 -14.58 -24.26 5.70
CA GLN A 384 -15.99 -23.84 5.52
C GLN A 384 -16.94 -24.81 6.22
N LYS A 385 -16.73 -26.11 6.03
CA LYS A 385 -17.54 -27.15 6.69
C LYS A 385 -17.41 -27.05 8.23
N ASN A 386 -16.19 -26.84 8.73
CA ASN A 386 -15.98 -26.59 10.16
C ASN A 386 -16.78 -25.37 10.67
N LYS A 387 -16.77 -24.28 9.92
CA LYS A 387 -17.54 -23.08 10.29
C LYS A 387 -19.04 -23.37 10.38
N GLU A 388 -19.60 -24.13 9.44
CA GLU A 388 -21.00 -24.53 9.46
C GLU A 388 -21.34 -25.45 10.66
N LEU A 389 -20.40 -26.32 11.04
CA LEU A 389 -20.59 -27.21 12.19
C LEU A 389 -20.43 -26.53 13.55
N GLN A 390 -19.82 -25.34 13.63
CA GLN A 390 -19.62 -24.65 14.91
C GLN A 390 -20.94 -24.33 15.62
N ASP A 391 -21.98 -23.93 14.89
CA ASP A 391 -23.29 -23.63 15.47
C ASP A 391 -23.93 -24.90 16.07
N ILE A 392 -23.77 -26.03 15.40
CA ILE A 392 -24.24 -27.32 15.88
C ILE A 392 -23.47 -27.75 17.13
N ILE A 393 -22.14 -27.61 17.10
CA ILE A 393 -21.26 -27.92 18.24
C ILE A 393 -21.60 -27.07 19.47
N ALA A 394 -21.88 -25.78 19.26
CA ALA A 394 -22.21 -24.86 20.34
C ALA A 394 -23.54 -25.23 21.05
N ILE A 395 -24.50 -25.81 20.33
CA ILE A 395 -25.83 -26.14 20.86
C ILE A 395 -25.88 -27.59 21.39
N LEU A 396 -25.36 -28.53 20.62
CA LEU A 396 -25.52 -29.97 20.87
C LEU A 396 -24.24 -30.66 21.39
N GLY A 397 -23.09 -30.03 21.24
CA GLY A 397 -21.80 -30.63 21.59
C GLY A 397 -21.18 -31.45 20.46
N MET A 398 -19.90 -31.79 20.62
CA MET A 398 -19.11 -32.58 19.63
C MET A 398 -19.62 -34.01 19.49
N ASP A 399 -20.21 -34.60 20.55
CA ASP A 399 -20.58 -36.00 20.58
C ASP A 399 -21.74 -36.34 19.63
N GLU A 400 -22.57 -35.33 19.33
CA GLU A 400 -23.73 -35.48 18.43
C GLU A 400 -23.35 -35.43 16.93
N LEU A 401 -22.10 -35.12 16.61
CA LEU A 401 -21.62 -35.09 15.21
C LEU A 401 -21.41 -36.54 14.70
N SER A 402 -21.58 -36.72 13.40
CA SER A 402 -21.16 -37.93 12.71
C SER A 402 -19.63 -38.14 12.85
N GLU A 403 -19.15 -39.37 12.75
CA GLU A 403 -17.71 -39.65 12.82
C GLU A 403 -16.93 -38.91 11.70
N GLU A 404 -17.51 -38.80 10.53
CA GLU A 404 -16.93 -38.01 9.41
C GLU A 404 -16.82 -36.51 9.74
N ASP A 405 -17.87 -35.95 10.33
CA ASP A 405 -17.84 -34.53 10.74
C ASP A 405 -16.84 -34.28 11.88
N LYS A 406 -16.72 -35.23 12.83
CA LYS A 406 -15.71 -35.16 13.91
C LYS A 406 -14.29 -35.11 13.33
N ILE A 407 -13.98 -35.98 12.35
CA ILE A 407 -12.68 -35.98 11.67
C ILE A 407 -12.46 -34.66 10.95
N THR A 408 -13.49 -34.16 10.23
CA THR A 408 -13.42 -32.85 9.53
C THR A 408 -13.12 -31.70 10.48
N VAL A 409 -13.81 -31.62 11.62
CA VAL A 409 -13.56 -30.59 12.62
C VAL A 409 -12.15 -30.68 13.22
N GLN A 410 -11.66 -31.90 13.47
CA GLN A 410 -10.31 -32.09 14.01
C GLN A 410 -9.24 -31.69 12.98
N ARG A 411 -9.41 -32.04 11.71
CA ARG A 411 -8.52 -31.61 10.63
C ARG A 411 -8.56 -30.10 10.45
N ALA A 412 -9.75 -29.48 10.47
CA ALA A 412 -9.91 -28.04 10.38
C ALA A 412 -9.14 -27.30 11.48
N ARG A 413 -9.19 -27.77 12.73
CA ARG A 413 -8.43 -27.18 13.85
C ARG A 413 -6.92 -27.27 13.62
N ARG A 414 -6.41 -28.38 13.09
CA ARG A 414 -4.99 -28.51 12.73
C ARG A 414 -4.61 -27.55 11.60
N LEU A 415 -5.45 -27.47 10.55
CA LEU A 415 -5.25 -26.55 9.42
C LEU A 415 -5.25 -25.09 9.89
N GLU A 416 -6.23 -24.67 10.70
CA GLU A 416 -6.28 -23.30 11.25
C GLU A 416 -4.98 -22.92 11.99
N ARG A 417 -4.48 -23.83 12.85
CA ARG A 417 -3.24 -23.58 13.60
C ARG A 417 -2.01 -23.59 12.71
N PHE A 418 -1.98 -24.48 11.71
CA PHE A 418 -0.85 -24.56 10.78
C PHE A 418 -0.81 -23.43 9.76
N LEU A 419 -1.93 -22.75 9.50
CA LEU A 419 -1.96 -21.49 8.74
C LEU A 419 -1.22 -20.35 9.48
N GLY A 420 -1.14 -20.43 10.81
CA GLY A 420 -0.28 -19.55 11.61
C GLY A 420 1.20 -19.80 11.36
N GLN A 421 2.01 -18.73 11.45
CA GLN A 421 3.45 -18.78 11.17
C GLN A 421 4.18 -17.70 11.95
N ASN A 422 5.39 -18.01 12.45
CA ASN A 422 6.22 -17.02 13.11
C ASN A 422 6.82 -16.05 12.11
N PHE A 423 6.76 -14.78 12.43
CA PHE A 423 7.30 -13.68 11.64
C PHE A 423 8.71 -13.31 12.10
N PHE A 424 9.56 -12.88 11.18
CA PHE A 424 10.89 -12.35 11.48
C PHE A 424 10.82 -11.08 12.34
N VAL A 425 9.85 -10.21 12.06
CA VAL A 425 9.64 -8.98 12.83
C VAL A 425 9.18 -9.23 14.27
N ALA A 426 8.57 -10.39 14.55
CA ALA A 426 8.10 -10.76 15.87
C ALA A 426 9.17 -11.48 16.71
N GLU A 427 10.30 -11.87 16.14
CA GLU A 427 11.36 -12.66 16.80
C GLU A 427 11.87 -12.02 18.08
N LYS A 428 12.09 -10.70 18.07
CA LYS A 428 12.56 -9.94 19.26
C LYS A 428 11.57 -9.98 20.42
N PHE A 429 10.25 -10.08 20.14
CA PHE A 429 9.20 -10.06 21.16
C PHE A 429 8.83 -11.47 21.63
N THR A 430 8.86 -12.45 20.74
CA THR A 430 8.44 -13.82 21.02
C THR A 430 9.59 -14.71 21.44
N GLY A 431 10.81 -14.36 21.08
CA GLY A 431 12.00 -15.22 21.23
C GLY A 431 11.99 -16.44 20.31
N ILE A 432 11.07 -16.50 19.34
CA ILE A 432 10.95 -17.61 18.40
C ILE A 432 11.40 -17.11 17.02
N PRO A 433 12.33 -17.79 16.34
CA PRO A 433 12.79 -17.41 15.02
C PRO A 433 11.65 -17.33 14.01
N GLY A 434 11.69 -16.33 13.14
CA GLY A 434 10.81 -16.24 11.98
C GLY A 434 11.08 -17.40 11.01
N SER A 435 10.08 -17.73 10.18
CA SER A 435 10.20 -18.79 9.20
C SER A 435 9.77 -18.35 7.81
N TYR A 436 10.53 -18.73 6.80
CA TYR A 436 10.16 -18.69 5.39
C TYR A 436 9.83 -20.09 4.92
N VAL A 437 8.62 -20.30 4.37
CA VAL A 437 8.20 -21.61 3.88
C VAL A 437 7.98 -21.55 2.38
N PRO A 438 8.79 -22.24 1.57
CA PRO A 438 8.60 -22.27 0.12
C PRO A 438 7.20 -22.79 -0.26
N LEU A 439 6.61 -22.24 -1.32
CA LEU A 439 5.27 -22.60 -1.78
C LEU A 439 5.12 -24.12 -2.01
N SER A 440 6.13 -24.78 -2.60
CA SER A 440 6.12 -26.23 -2.81
C SER A 440 5.97 -27.01 -1.50
N HIS A 441 6.70 -26.61 -0.46
CA HIS A 441 6.61 -27.23 0.87
C HIS A 441 5.26 -26.94 1.53
N THR A 442 4.71 -25.74 1.30
CA THR A 442 3.37 -25.39 1.78
C THR A 442 2.31 -26.30 1.15
N ILE A 443 2.33 -26.47 -0.17
CA ILE A 443 1.38 -27.34 -0.88
C ILE A 443 1.49 -28.79 -0.36
N ASP A 444 2.71 -29.35 -0.28
CA ASP A 444 2.95 -30.70 0.22
C ASP A 444 2.42 -30.89 1.65
N ALA A 445 2.67 -29.92 2.51
CA ALA A 445 2.25 -29.98 3.91
C ALA A 445 0.73 -30.00 4.06
N PHE A 446 0.05 -29.07 3.41
CA PHE A 446 -1.41 -29.00 3.49
C PHE A 446 -2.10 -30.19 2.82
N GLU A 447 -1.57 -30.70 1.71
CA GLU A 447 -2.06 -31.91 1.08
C GLU A 447 -2.01 -33.10 2.03
N ARG A 448 -0.90 -33.35 2.72
CA ARG A 448 -0.73 -34.43 3.68
C ARG A 448 -1.65 -34.30 4.90
N ILE A 449 -1.84 -33.06 5.41
CA ILE A 449 -2.79 -32.83 6.51
C ILE A 449 -4.23 -33.13 6.05
N CYS A 450 -4.63 -32.68 4.86
CA CYS A 450 -5.93 -32.95 4.29
C CYS A 450 -6.16 -34.48 4.03
N ASN A 451 -5.12 -35.23 3.69
CA ASN A 451 -5.18 -36.67 3.50
C ASN A 451 -5.32 -37.45 4.81
N GLY A 452 -5.01 -36.80 5.96
CA GLY A 452 -5.13 -37.43 7.28
C GLY A 452 -3.87 -38.07 7.82
N ASP A 453 -2.70 -37.85 7.18
CA ASP A 453 -1.41 -38.39 7.63
C ASP A 453 -1.10 -38.06 9.09
N PHE A 454 -1.64 -36.92 9.55
CA PHE A 454 -1.41 -36.37 10.89
C PHE A 454 -2.65 -36.42 11.81
N ASP A 455 -3.66 -37.24 11.50
CA ASP A 455 -4.89 -37.30 12.30
C ASP A 455 -4.65 -37.75 13.75
N HIS A 456 -3.55 -38.45 14.01
CA HIS A 456 -3.12 -38.87 15.34
C HIS A 456 -2.32 -37.80 16.13
N TYR A 457 -1.94 -36.66 15.50
CA TYR A 457 -1.23 -35.57 16.19
C TYR A 457 -2.24 -34.63 16.87
N PRO A 458 -1.93 -34.14 18.09
CA PRO A 458 -2.75 -33.11 18.74
C PRO A 458 -2.67 -31.77 17.98
N GLU A 459 -3.74 -30.99 18.00
CA GLU A 459 -3.79 -29.70 17.29
C GLU A 459 -2.71 -28.70 17.74
N GLN A 460 -2.25 -28.80 18.99
CA GLN A 460 -1.21 -27.94 19.58
C GLN A 460 0.15 -28.13 18.90
N ALA A 461 0.39 -29.31 18.29
CA ALA A 461 1.63 -29.57 17.58
C ALA A 461 1.79 -28.76 16.28
N PHE A 462 0.74 -28.05 15.84
CA PHE A 462 0.72 -27.25 14.61
C PHE A 462 0.82 -25.74 14.83
N ASN A 463 0.93 -25.28 16.07
CA ASN A 463 0.75 -23.86 16.40
C ASN A 463 2.00 -23.02 16.09
N GLY A 464 1.87 -22.07 15.16
CA GLY A 464 2.87 -21.04 14.88
C GLY A 464 4.21 -21.58 14.34
N LEU A 465 4.19 -22.64 13.58
CA LEU A 465 5.38 -23.31 13.05
C LEU A 465 5.63 -22.99 11.57
N GLY A 466 6.82 -23.29 11.10
CA GLY A 466 7.19 -23.23 9.69
C GLY A 466 6.69 -24.44 8.91
N GLY A 467 7.55 -25.41 8.65
CA GLY A 467 7.26 -26.62 7.88
C GLY A 467 6.73 -27.79 8.70
N LEU A 468 6.51 -28.94 8.02
CA LEU A 468 6.11 -30.20 8.67
C LEU A 468 7.20 -30.77 9.59
N ASP A 469 8.46 -30.54 9.27
CA ASP A 469 9.58 -31.00 10.11
C ASP A 469 9.50 -30.39 11.52
N ASP A 470 9.04 -29.11 11.60
CA ASP A 470 8.81 -28.44 12.88
C ASP A 470 7.63 -29.05 13.64
N VAL A 471 6.57 -29.48 12.92
CA VAL A 471 5.41 -30.17 13.50
C VAL A 471 5.83 -31.50 14.08
N GLU A 472 6.61 -32.28 13.36
CA GLU A 472 7.13 -33.58 13.83
C GLU A 472 8.06 -33.42 15.04
N ALA A 473 8.91 -32.39 15.04
CA ALA A 473 9.77 -32.05 16.17
C ALA A 473 8.95 -31.60 17.40
N ALA A 474 7.90 -30.81 17.20
CA ALA A 474 7.00 -30.38 18.27
C ALA A 474 6.25 -31.57 18.87
N TYR A 475 5.74 -32.47 18.03
CA TYR A 475 5.06 -33.70 18.48
C TYR A 475 5.98 -34.61 19.32
N LYS A 476 7.22 -34.82 18.86
CA LYS A 476 8.22 -35.62 19.63
C LYS A 476 8.44 -34.99 21.02
N LYS A 477 8.63 -33.68 21.11
CA LYS A 477 8.79 -33.00 22.40
C LYS A 477 7.61 -33.12 23.34
N MET A 478 6.38 -33.27 22.78
CA MET A 478 5.15 -33.48 23.57
C MET A 478 5.01 -34.87 24.08
N THR A 479 5.51 -35.86 23.33
CA THR A 479 5.41 -37.29 23.69
C THR A 479 6.55 -37.80 24.58
N GLU A 480 7.68 -37.06 24.63
CA GLU A 480 8.84 -37.35 25.49
C GLU A 480 8.72 -36.76 26.90
N LYS A 481 7.68 -35.95 27.15
CA LYS A 481 7.32 -35.42 28.47
C LYS A 481 6.23 -36.26 29.13
#